data_cad56aeeec9dbeeab6650439d906b38d
#
_entry.id   cad56aeeec9dbeeab6650439d906b38d
#
_cell.length_a   1.000
_cell.length_b   1.000
_cell.length_c   1.000
_cell.angle_alpha   90.00
_cell.angle_beta   90.00
_cell.angle_gamma   90.00
#
_symmetry.space_group_name_H-M   'P 1'
#
loop_
_entity.id
_entity.type
_entity.pdbx_description
1 polymer ?
#
loop_
_entity_poly.entity_id
_entity_poly.type
_entity_poly.pdbx_seq_one_letter_code
_entity_poly.pdbx_strand_id
1 'polypeptide(L)'
;DAVIVAQTLHDYYNPNPDRALNMLLQLKTLLKPGGVIGVTDHIGIAGRDNSDMHRMQTQQAIDLAEQAGFDVESSELLRSPSDDHSRSIFDPRLNRNTDRFLLKLQKPL
;
A
#
# COMPACT_ATOMS: atom_id res chain seq x y z
N ASP A 1 -19.84 0.37 -3.81
CA ASP A 1 -19.21 -0.63 -2.99
C ASP A 1 -17.70 -0.39 -2.95
N ALA A 2 -17.20 0.05 -1.79
CA ALA A 2 -15.82 0.48 -1.66
C ALA A 2 -15.24 0.16 -0.28
N VAL A 3 -13.92 -0.05 -0.24
CA VAL A 3 -13.14 -0.27 0.98
C VAL A 3 -11.91 0.63 0.94
N ILE A 4 -11.48 1.11 2.10
CA ILE A 4 -10.24 1.87 2.24
C ILE A 4 -9.26 1.06 3.10
N VAL A 5 -8.03 0.87 2.63
CA VAL A 5 -6.92 0.30 3.38
C VAL A 5 -5.86 1.39 3.51
N ALA A 6 -5.82 2.03 4.68
CA ALA A 6 -5.00 3.22 4.89
C ALA A 6 -3.85 2.92 5.84
N GLN A 7 -2.62 2.97 5.33
CA GLN A 7 -1.38 2.94 6.11
C GLN A 7 -1.19 1.67 6.96
N THR A 8 -1.80 0.56 6.54
CA THR A 8 -1.73 -0.71 7.28
C THR A 8 -1.23 -1.88 6.43
N LEU A 9 -1.20 -1.77 5.11
CA LEU A 9 -0.80 -2.87 4.24
C LEU A 9 0.64 -3.34 4.56
N HIS A 10 1.55 -2.40 4.84
CA HIS A 10 2.93 -2.73 5.20
C HIS A 10 3.02 -3.58 6.47
N ASP A 11 2.09 -3.41 7.43
CA ASP A 11 2.07 -4.19 8.66
C ASP A 11 1.78 -5.68 8.40
N TYR A 12 1.02 -5.98 7.36
CA TYR A 12 0.76 -7.36 6.95
C TYR A 12 1.85 -7.88 6.03
N TYR A 13 2.32 -7.03 5.10
CA TYR A 13 3.27 -7.43 4.07
C TYR A 13 4.67 -7.71 4.62
N ASN A 14 5.21 -6.79 5.43
CA ASN A 14 6.61 -6.84 5.85
C ASN A 14 6.95 -8.10 6.66
N PRO A 15 6.11 -8.54 7.64
CA PRO A 15 6.38 -9.79 8.34
C PRO A 15 6.24 -11.03 7.45
N ASN A 16 5.24 -11.03 6.57
CA ASN A 16 4.95 -12.14 5.65
C ASN A 16 4.05 -11.66 4.53
N PRO A 17 4.58 -11.54 3.28
CA PRO A 17 3.77 -11.08 2.14
C PRO A 17 2.47 -11.88 1.92
N ASP A 18 2.46 -13.18 2.26
CA ASP A 18 1.26 -14.00 2.10
C ASP A 18 0.10 -13.51 2.97
N ARG A 19 0.38 -12.92 4.13
CA ARG A 19 -0.67 -12.35 4.99
C ARG A 19 -1.37 -11.18 4.31
N ALA A 20 -0.60 -10.32 3.65
CA ALA A 20 -1.16 -9.20 2.89
C ALA A 20 -1.96 -9.70 1.69
N LEU A 21 -1.45 -10.70 0.97
CA LEU A 21 -2.18 -11.31 -0.13
C LEU A 21 -3.52 -11.90 0.32
N ASN A 22 -3.51 -12.65 1.43
CA ASN A 22 -4.73 -13.24 1.97
C ASN A 22 -5.74 -12.18 2.38
N MET A 23 -5.29 -11.07 2.96
CA MET A 23 -6.17 -9.95 3.30
C MET A 23 -6.85 -9.38 2.06
N LEU A 24 -6.10 -9.14 0.99
CA LEU A 24 -6.66 -8.61 -0.27
C LEU A 24 -7.64 -9.61 -0.90
N LEU A 25 -7.33 -10.90 -0.86
CA LEU A 25 -8.22 -11.94 -1.38
C LEU A 25 -9.54 -11.99 -0.60
N GLN A 26 -9.49 -11.88 0.72
CA GLN A 26 -10.69 -11.83 1.54
C GLN A 26 -11.54 -10.59 1.26
N LEU A 27 -10.90 -9.41 1.15
CA LEU A 27 -11.61 -8.18 0.80
C LEU A 27 -12.26 -8.30 -0.58
N LYS A 28 -11.57 -8.94 -1.53
CA LYS A 28 -12.11 -9.15 -2.87
C LYS A 28 -13.39 -9.97 -2.84
N THR A 29 -13.48 -11.00 -2.00
CA THR A 29 -14.69 -11.81 -1.89
C THR A 29 -15.87 -11.02 -1.36
N LEU A 30 -15.63 -9.98 -0.55
CA LEU A 30 -16.68 -9.14 0.01
C LEU A 30 -17.18 -8.07 -0.97
N LEU A 31 -16.40 -7.76 -2.01
CA LEU A 31 -16.77 -6.75 -2.99
C LEU A 31 -17.67 -7.35 -4.06
N LYS A 32 -18.60 -6.52 -4.55
CA LYS A 32 -19.34 -6.83 -5.78
C LYS A 32 -18.41 -6.64 -6.99
N PRO A 33 -18.70 -7.31 -8.13
CA PRO A 33 -17.98 -7.01 -9.37
C PRO A 33 -17.98 -5.51 -9.67
N GLY A 34 -16.82 -4.96 -10.02
CA GLY A 34 -16.64 -3.52 -10.21
C GLY A 34 -16.38 -2.74 -8.93
N GLY A 35 -16.49 -3.35 -7.76
CA GLY A 35 -16.18 -2.68 -6.49
C GLY A 35 -14.69 -2.33 -6.38
N VAL A 36 -14.37 -1.33 -5.56
CA VAL A 36 -13.01 -0.78 -5.48
C VAL A 36 -12.45 -0.81 -4.06
N ILE A 37 -11.12 -0.94 -3.97
CA ILE A 37 -10.36 -0.72 -2.74
C ILE A 37 -9.41 0.44 -3.00
N GLY A 38 -9.44 1.46 -2.15
CA GLY A 38 -8.43 2.50 -2.11
C GLY A 38 -7.32 2.06 -1.15
N VAL A 39 -6.08 2.00 -1.62
CA VAL A 39 -4.93 1.62 -0.80
C VAL A 39 -3.93 2.76 -0.77
N THR A 40 -3.56 3.18 0.42
CA THR A 40 -2.48 4.15 0.62
C THR A 40 -1.53 3.65 1.70
N ASP A 41 -0.23 3.85 1.49
CA ASP A 41 0.77 3.51 2.49
C ASP A 41 2.04 4.32 2.26
N HIS A 42 2.95 4.27 3.23
CA HIS A 42 4.21 4.99 3.20
C HIS A 42 5.21 4.32 2.26
N ILE A 43 5.74 5.09 1.30
CA ILE A 43 6.65 4.56 0.28
C ILE A 43 8.00 4.19 0.89
N GLY A 44 8.43 2.96 0.65
CA GLY A 44 9.76 2.48 0.94
C GLY A 44 10.56 2.26 -0.34
N ILE A 45 11.86 2.02 -0.20
CA ILE A 45 12.73 1.71 -1.31
C ILE A 45 13.53 0.43 -1.05
N ALA A 46 13.99 -0.19 -2.13
CA ALA A 46 14.80 -1.39 -2.05
C ALA A 46 16.11 -1.11 -1.29
N GLY A 47 16.58 -2.09 -0.52
CA GLY A 47 17.83 -1.97 0.23
C GLY A 47 17.71 -1.30 1.59
N ARG A 48 16.51 -0.87 1.98
CA ARG A 48 16.22 -0.31 3.31
C ARG A 48 15.44 -1.31 4.16
N ASP A 49 15.55 -1.18 5.48
CA ASP A 49 14.71 -1.95 6.41
C ASP A 49 13.31 -1.34 6.46
N ASN A 50 12.48 -1.68 5.48
CA ASN A 50 11.13 -1.13 5.37
C ASN A 50 10.23 -1.58 6.52
N SER A 51 10.49 -2.73 7.12
CA SER A 51 9.74 -3.20 8.29
C SER A 51 9.96 -2.28 9.48
N ASP A 52 11.21 -1.98 9.80
CA ASP A 52 11.56 -1.08 10.91
C ASP A 52 11.08 0.35 10.65
N MET A 53 11.11 0.78 9.41
CA MET A 53 10.68 2.12 9.01
C MET A 53 9.16 2.24 8.79
N HIS A 54 8.41 1.16 8.89
CA HIS A 54 6.96 1.12 8.64
C HIS A 54 6.58 1.58 7.23
N ARG A 55 7.30 1.07 6.23
CA ARG A 55 7.13 1.43 4.82
C ARG A 55 7.00 0.16 3.97
N MET A 56 6.56 0.34 2.72
CA MET A 56 6.67 -0.71 1.71
C MET A 56 6.88 -0.07 0.34
N GLN A 57 7.51 -0.82 -0.58
CA GLN A 57 7.72 -0.35 -1.94
C GLN A 57 6.40 -0.32 -2.70
N THR A 58 6.17 0.73 -3.49
CA THR A 58 4.97 0.88 -4.31
C THR A 58 4.78 -0.33 -5.23
N GLN A 59 5.86 -0.80 -5.87
CA GLN A 59 5.77 -1.93 -6.79
C GLN A 59 5.37 -3.23 -6.08
N GLN A 60 5.77 -3.41 -4.83
CA GLN A 60 5.33 -4.56 -4.03
C GLN A 60 3.81 -4.56 -3.84
N ALA A 61 3.24 -3.40 -3.57
CA ALA A 61 1.80 -3.27 -3.42
C ALA A 61 1.06 -3.51 -4.74
N ILE A 62 1.58 -3.01 -5.84
CA ILE A 62 1.00 -3.22 -7.18
C ILE A 62 1.04 -4.70 -7.54
N ASP A 63 2.19 -5.35 -7.39
CA ASP A 63 2.35 -6.77 -7.72
C ASP A 63 1.42 -7.65 -6.88
N LEU A 64 1.30 -7.32 -5.59
CA LEU A 64 0.43 -8.03 -4.68
C LEU A 64 -1.03 -7.93 -5.11
N ALA A 65 -1.47 -6.73 -5.48
CA ALA A 65 -2.84 -6.49 -5.92
C ALA A 65 -3.14 -7.19 -7.24
N GLU A 66 -2.21 -7.17 -8.18
CA GLU A 66 -2.36 -7.88 -9.45
C GLU A 66 -2.41 -9.39 -9.23
N GLN A 67 -1.57 -9.91 -8.33
CA GLN A 67 -1.58 -11.32 -7.95
C GLN A 67 -2.92 -11.72 -7.33
N ALA A 68 -3.55 -10.83 -6.58
CA ALA A 68 -4.88 -11.06 -6.02
C ALA A 68 -6.01 -10.96 -7.06
N GLY A 69 -5.71 -10.54 -8.29
CA GLY A 69 -6.67 -10.49 -9.38
C GLY A 69 -7.41 -9.16 -9.51
N PHE A 70 -6.84 -8.07 -9.02
CA PHE A 70 -7.39 -6.73 -9.20
C PHE A 70 -6.80 -6.03 -10.42
N ASP A 71 -7.58 -5.13 -11.01
CA ASP A 71 -7.07 -4.09 -11.92
C ASP A 71 -6.56 -2.93 -11.06
N VAL A 72 -5.36 -2.43 -11.35
CA VAL A 72 -4.67 -1.46 -10.51
C VAL A 72 -4.43 -0.15 -11.24
N GLU A 73 -4.83 0.97 -10.64
CA GLU A 73 -4.45 2.31 -11.06
C GLU A 73 -3.69 3.00 -9.95
N SER A 74 -2.67 3.78 -10.31
CA SER A 74 -1.81 4.51 -9.39
C SER A 74 -2.02 6.01 -9.53
N SER A 75 -1.94 6.74 -8.42
CA SER A 75 -2.04 8.21 -8.38
C SER A 75 -0.85 8.81 -7.64
N GLU A 76 -0.40 9.97 -8.09
CA GLU A 76 0.70 10.74 -7.47
C GLU A 76 0.20 11.77 -6.45
N LEU A 77 -1.09 11.81 -6.13
CA LEU A 77 -1.69 12.85 -5.29
C LEU A 77 -1.11 12.93 -3.88
N LEU A 78 -0.59 11.83 -3.35
CA LEU A 78 -0.08 11.76 -1.99
C LEU A 78 1.45 11.77 -1.91
N ARG A 79 2.12 12.11 -3.01
CA ARG A 79 3.58 12.20 -3.04
C ARG A 79 4.08 13.39 -2.22
N SER A 80 5.17 13.18 -1.49
CA SER A 80 5.82 14.21 -0.68
C SER A 80 7.32 14.21 -0.96
N PRO A 81 7.84 15.17 -1.77
CA PRO A 81 9.25 15.18 -2.18
C PRO A 81 10.23 15.42 -1.02
N SER A 82 9.77 15.96 0.10
CA SER A 82 10.63 16.19 1.27
C SER A 82 11.00 14.92 2.02
N ASP A 83 10.32 13.80 1.73
CA ASP A 83 10.60 12.49 2.32
C ASP A 83 11.51 11.69 1.37
N ASP A 84 12.76 11.48 1.77
CA ASP A 84 13.74 10.72 0.98
C ASP A 84 13.73 9.22 1.29
N HIS A 85 12.75 8.75 2.07
CA HIS A 85 12.54 7.35 2.45
C HIS A 85 13.62 6.77 3.38
N SER A 86 14.51 7.61 3.91
CA SER A 86 15.65 7.15 4.73
C SER A 86 15.35 7.08 6.22
N ARG A 87 14.17 7.57 6.65
CA ARG A 87 13.78 7.65 8.05
C ARG A 87 12.52 6.84 8.32
N SER A 88 12.37 6.39 9.59
CA SER A 88 11.09 5.87 10.05
C SER A 88 9.99 6.92 9.86
N ILE A 89 8.78 6.48 9.58
CA ILE A 89 7.63 7.38 9.47
C ILE A 89 7.35 8.16 10.75
N PHE A 90 7.87 7.68 11.88
CA PHE A 90 7.70 8.31 13.19
C PHE A 90 8.79 9.36 13.48
N ASP A 91 9.77 9.55 12.58
CA ASP A 91 10.81 10.56 12.78
C ASP A 91 10.17 11.96 12.80
N PRO A 92 10.39 12.76 13.90
CA PRO A 92 9.77 14.08 14.00
C PRO A 92 10.15 15.05 12.87
N ARG A 93 11.30 14.83 12.21
CA ARG A 93 11.76 15.68 11.10
C ARG A 93 10.84 15.59 9.89
N LEU A 94 10.10 14.48 9.74
CA LEU A 94 9.12 14.34 8.67
C LEU A 94 7.82 15.10 8.98
N ASN A 95 7.54 15.40 10.23
CA ASN A 95 6.32 16.08 10.67
C ASN A 95 5.06 15.42 10.06
N ARG A 96 5.05 14.09 9.98
CA ARG A 96 4.00 13.26 9.38
C ARG A 96 3.77 13.47 7.88
N ASN A 97 4.66 14.19 7.20
CA ASN A 97 4.59 14.43 5.76
C ASN A 97 5.37 13.36 5.00
N THR A 98 5.00 12.10 5.19
CA THR A 98 5.64 10.98 4.48
C THR A 98 5.20 10.94 3.02
N ASP A 99 6.12 10.46 2.17
CA ASP A 99 5.79 10.16 0.79
C ASP A 99 4.91 8.90 0.75
N ARG A 100 3.75 8.99 0.08
CA ARG A 100 2.77 7.90 0.06
C ARG A 100 2.36 7.57 -1.35
N PHE A 101 2.14 6.29 -1.59
CA PHE A 101 1.44 5.88 -2.80
C PHE A 101 -0.07 5.86 -2.57
N LEU A 102 -0.82 5.99 -3.65
CA LEU A 102 -2.27 5.84 -3.65
C LEU A 102 -2.63 4.93 -4.82
N LEU A 103 -3.25 3.81 -4.52
CA LEU A 103 -3.68 2.83 -5.52
C LEU A 103 -5.18 2.67 -5.49
N LYS A 104 -5.77 2.52 -6.67
CA LYS A 104 -7.15 2.07 -6.83
C LYS A 104 -7.12 0.64 -7.32
N LEU A 105 -7.66 -0.27 -6.53
CA LEU A 105 -7.81 -1.68 -6.89
C LEU A 105 -9.26 -1.93 -7.26
N GLN A 106 -9.51 -2.34 -8.49
CA GLN A 106 -10.87 -2.61 -8.94
C GLN A 106 -11.06 -4.11 -9.17
N LYS A 107 -12.12 -4.66 -8.54
CA LYS A 107 -12.53 -6.03 -8.81
C LYS A 107 -13.11 -6.10 -10.22
N PRO A 108 -12.62 -7.00 -11.09
CA PRO A 108 -13.16 -7.12 -12.44
C PRO A 108 -14.65 -7.40 -12.46
N LEU A 109 -15.30 -6.95 -13.52
CA LEU A 109 -16.74 -7.12 -13.73
C LEU A 109 -17.16 -8.58 -13.98
#